data_bd0fd37f5000a39ce447aaa00b706e1f
#
_entry.id   bd0fd37f5000a39ce447aaa00b706e1f
#
_cell.length_a   1.000
_cell.length_b   1.000
_cell.length_c   1.000
_cell.angle_alpha   90.00
_cell.angle_beta   90.00
_cell.angle_gamma   90.00
#
_symmetry.space_group_name_H-M   'P 1'
#
loop_
_entity.id
_entity.type
_entity.pdbx_description
1 polymer ?
#
loop_
_entity_poly.entity_id
_entity_poly.type
_entity_poly.pdbx_seq_one_letter_code
_entity_poly.pdbx_strand_id
1 'polypeptide(L)'
;MWPVLFLVALFFTVYSIILALISTFIIHSYCVMCIVSYAISFLLLFYTWIIQKRFESDGVIKGLKNDLIFLLNKKLRSSALFGIFVVGFILVRTCYPAYWHLKTVPLSADIPVGVTESGYPWMGAEKPELTITEFTDYQCFQCKKMHFFLRQLVAKHPDKIRLIHRHFPMDNQFNPIVREPFHVGSGRMALLAIYAATRDKFWKMNDALFDHAGDKGALSLKALGEEVGINYEDLGRSINDPAIRAKLKHDIWDGLKLNITGTPAFVVNDKVYLAQIPAEILKDALKD
;
A
#
# COMPACT_ATOMS: atom_id res chain seq x y z
N MET A 1 28.05 -17.70 -24.37
CA MET A 1 27.11 -16.76 -23.70
C MET A 1 25.65 -17.21 -23.67
N TRP A 2 25.23 -18.11 -24.54
CA TRP A 2 23.85 -18.64 -24.56
C TRP A 2 23.46 -19.43 -23.30
N PRO A 3 24.36 -20.26 -22.70
CA PRO A 3 24.06 -20.98 -21.47
C PRO A 3 23.72 -20.07 -20.29
N VAL A 4 24.41 -18.93 -20.15
CA VAL A 4 24.11 -17.94 -19.11
C VAL A 4 22.72 -17.36 -19.29
N LEU A 5 22.36 -16.96 -20.52
CA LEU A 5 21.02 -16.42 -20.82
C LEU A 5 19.92 -17.45 -20.55
N PHE A 6 20.16 -18.70 -20.91
CA PHE A 6 19.23 -19.79 -20.62
C PHE A 6 19.01 -19.97 -19.11
N LEU A 7 20.09 -19.98 -18.31
CA LEU A 7 19.97 -20.12 -16.86
C LEU A 7 19.24 -18.92 -16.21
N VAL A 8 19.50 -17.70 -16.70
CA VAL A 8 18.78 -16.50 -16.24
C VAL A 8 17.29 -16.60 -16.58
N ALA A 9 16.96 -17.00 -17.81
CA ALA A 9 15.56 -17.19 -18.21
C ALA A 9 14.87 -18.29 -17.40
N LEU A 10 15.58 -19.39 -17.13
CA LEU A 10 15.10 -20.49 -16.29
C LEU A 10 14.82 -20.01 -14.86
N PHE A 11 15.72 -19.24 -14.27
CA PHE A 11 15.53 -18.66 -12.94
C PHE A 11 14.27 -17.80 -12.87
N PHE A 12 14.10 -16.87 -13.82
CA PHE A 12 12.90 -16.02 -13.87
C PHE A 12 11.62 -16.81 -14.08
N THR A 13 11.67 -17.88 -14.90
CA THR A 13 10.50 -18.73 -15.13
C THR A 13 10.12 -19.52 -13.87
N VAL A 14 11.09 -20.11 -13.17
CA VAL A 14 10.85 -20.81 -11.90
C VAL A 14 10.28 -19.83 -10.86
N TYR A 15 10.85 -18.64 -10.75
CA TYR A 15 10.34 -17.62 -9.85
C TYR A 15 8.90 -17.20 -10.21
N SER A 16 8.60 -17.05 -11.50
CA SER A 16 7.24 -16.75 -11.99
C SER A 16 6.24 -17.85 -11.63
N ILE A 17 6.64 -19.13 -11.72
CA ILE A 17 5.80 -20.27 -11.32
C ILE A 17 5.51 -20.21 -9.81
N ILE A 18 6.53 -19.96 -8.98
CA ILE A 18 6.35 -19.84 -7.52
C ILE A 18 5.36 -18.70 -7.20
N LEU A 19 5.53 -17.52 -7.81
CA LEU A 19 4.61 -16.40 -7.61
C LEU A 19 3.19 -16.71 -8.10
N ALA A 20 3.03 -17.41 -9.22
CA ALA A 20 1.74 -17.85 -9.72
C ALA A 20 1.04 -18.81 -8.74
N LEU A 21 1.79 -19.76 -8.16
CA LEU A 21 1.27 -20.66 -7.13
C LEU A 21 0.84 -19.91 -5.87
N ILE A 22 1.66 -18.99 -5.38
CA ILE A 22 1.31 -18.14 -4.23
C ILE A 22 0.06 -17.31 -4.52
N SER A 23 -0.02 -16.69 -5.71
CA SER A 23 -1.18 -15.89 -6.14
C SER A 23 -2.45 -16.74 -6.20
N THR A 24 -2.35 -17.99 -6.66
CA THR A 24 -3.50 -18.88 -6.84
C THR A 24 -3.95 -19.52 -5.53
N PHE A 25 -3.02 -20.05 -4.71
CA PHE A 25 -3.37 -20.88 -3.56
C PHE A 25 -3.31 -20.15 -2.21
N ILE A 26 -2.63 -19.00 -2.13
CA ILE A 26 -2.48 -18.27 -0.86
C ILE A 26 -3.21 -16.94 -0.90
N ILE A 27 -3.03 -16.14 -1.99
CA ILE A 27 -3.57 -14.78 -2.06
C ILE A 27 -4.97 -14.76 -2.69
N HIS A 28 -5.29 -15.75 -3.55
CA HIS A 28 -6.55 -15.84 -4.34
C HIS A 28 -6.84 -14.57 -5.17
N SER A 29 -5.79 -13.89 -5.62
CA SER A 29 -5.90 -12.65 -6.39
C SER A 29 -4.94 -12.66 -7.57
N TYR A 30 -5.42 -12.22 -8.73
CA TYR A 30 -4.66 -12.20 -9.97
C TYR A 30 -4.39 -10.78 -10.44
N CYS A 31 -3.13 -10.50 -10.75
CA CYS A 31 -2.69 -9.26 -11.35
C CYS A 31 -2.46 -9.49 -12.86
N VAL A 32 -3.14 -8.73 -13.71
CA VAL A 32 -2.99 -8.85 -15.18
C VAL A 32 -1.54 -8.63 -15.61
N MET A 33 -0.85 -7.65 -15.03
CA MET A 33 0.56 -7.40 -15.33
C MET A 33 1.47 -8.54 -14.89
N CYS A 34 1.15 -9.23 -13.80
CA CYS A 34 1.89 -10.42 -13.36
C CYS A 34 1.72 -11.57 -14.37
N ILE A 35 0.49 -11.80 -14.85
CA ILE A 35 0.22 -12.83 -15.87
C ILE A 35 1.01 -12.57 -17.16
N VAL A 36 1.04 -11.31 -17.62
CA VAL A 36 1.84 -10.91 -18.79
C VAL A 36 3.35 -11.14 -18.54
N SER A 37 3.86 -10.80 -17.35
CA SER A 37 5.25 -11.05 -16.97
C SER A 37 5.60 -12.55 -16.95
N TYR A 38 4.68 -13.40 -16.49
CA TYR A 38 4.85 -14.86 -16.51
C TYR A 38 4.92 -15.37 -17.96
N ALA A 39 4.01 -14.91 -18.84
CA ALA A 39 4.03 -15.28 -20.26
C ALA A 39 5.35 -14.86 -20.93
N ILE A 40 5.85 -13.67 -20.68
CA ILE A 40 7.15 -13.20 -21.20
C ILE A 40 8.28 -14.07 -20.68
N SER A 41 8.29 -14.45 -19.40
CA SER A 41 9.34 -15.32 -18.83
C SER A 41 9.36 -16.71 -19.51
N PHE A 42 8.21 -17.30 -19.79
CA PHE A 42 8.10 -18.55 -20.54
C PHE A 42 8.58 -18.41 -21.98
N LEU A 43 8.23 -17.35 -22.67
CA LEU A 43 8.71 -17.09 -24.04
C LEU A 43 10.21 -16.92 -24.08
N LEU A 44 10.80 -16.18 -23.13
CA LEU A 44 12.25 -16.01 -23.03
C LEU A 44 12.95 -17.35 -22.79
N LEU A 45 12.42 -18.20 -21.90
CA LEU A 45 12.96 -19.53 -21.67
C LEU A 45 12.90 -20.38 -22.94
N PHE A 46 11.78 -20.37 -23.64
CA PHE A 46 11.61 -21.11 -24.89
C PHE A 46 12.60 -20.67 -25.97
N TYR A 47 12.72 -19.36 -26.20
CA TYR A 47 13.66 -18.85 -27.19
C TYR A 47 15.12 -19.09 -26.82
N THR A 48 15.51 -18.90 -25.56
CA THR A 48 16.88 -19.17 -25.10
C THR A 48 17.22 -20.66 -25.19
N TRP A 49 16.24 -21.56 -24.92
CA TRP A 49 16.40 -23.00 -25.10
C TRP A 49 16.63 -23.38 -26.57
N ILE A 50 15.83 -22.84 -27.51
CA ILE A 50 16.02 -23.07 -28.96
C ILE A 50 17.42 -22.62 -29.42
N ILE A 51 17.79 -21.36 -29.04
CA ILE A 51 19.07 -20.78 -29.41
C ILE A 51 20.23 -21.62 -28.87
N GLN A 52 20.14 -22.01 -27.60
CA GLN A 52 21.13 -22.85 -26.96
C GLN A 52 21.28 -24.21 -27.70
N LYS A 53 20.16 -24.86 -27.98
CA LYS A 53 20.15 -26.14 -28.69
C LYS A 53 20.73 -26.06 -30.12
N ARG A 54 20.54 -24.87 -30.76
CA ARG A 54 21.01 -24.63 -32.15
C ARG A 54 22.47 -24.25 -32.23
N PHE A 55 23.01 -23.53 -31.27
CA PHE A 55 24.34 -22.91 -31.34
C PHE A 55 25.35 -23.47 -30.34
N GLU A 56 24.92 -24.30 -29.39
CA GLU A 56 25.78 -24.89 -28.35
C GLU A 56 25.69 -26.42 -28.43
N SER A 57 26.72 -27.08 -28.96
CA SER A 57 26.77 -28.53 -29.09
C SER A 57 27.23 -29.24 -27.81
N ASP A 58 27.88 -28.50 -26.90
CA ASP A 58 28.63 -29.07 -25.77
C ASP A 58 27.85 -29.16 -24.45
N GLY A 59 26.58 -28.82 -24.44
CA GLY A 59 25.72 -28.81 -23.25
C GLY A 59 25.92 -27.62 -22.30
N VAL A 60 24.95 -27.40 -21.41
CA VAL A 60 24.85 -26.19 -20.55
C VAL A 60 26.06 -26.04 -19.64
N ILE A 61 26.50 -27.11 -19.00
CA ILE A 61 27.58 -27.06 -17.96
C ILE A 61 28.91 -26.68 -18.61
N LYS A 62 29.22 -27.34 -19.76
CA LYS A 62 30.50 -27.06 -20.46
C LYS A 62 30.51 -25.69 -21.08
N GLY A 63 29.38 -25.27 -21.66
CA GLY A 63 29.22 -23.91 -22.19
C GLY A 63 29.33 -22.86 -21.11
N LEU A 64 28.75 -23.05 -19.90
CA LEU A 64 28.89 -22.15 -18.75
C LEU A 64 30.36 -22.02 -18.31
N LYS A 65 31.10 -23.15 -18.25
CA LYS A 65 32.53 -23.14 -17.93
C LYS A 65 33.33 -22.33 -18.97
N ASN A 66 33.03 -22.48 -20.25
CA ASN A 66 33.67 -21.75 -21.32
C ASN A 66 33.35 -20.25 -21.26
N ASP A 67 32.09 -19.88 -20.95
CA ASP A 67 31.67 -18.49 -20.75
C ASP A 67 32.41 -17.86 -19.56
N LEU A 68 32.54 -18.58 -18.44
CA LEU A 68 33.26 -18.11 -17.27
C LEU A 68 34.75 -17.91 -17.57
N ILE A 69 35.40 -18.87 -18.25
CA ILE A 69 36.81 -18.77 -18.68
C ILE A 69 36.99 -17.57 -19.63
N PHE A 70 36.06 -17.37 -20.58
CA PHE A 70 36.10 -16.23 -21.49
C PHE A 70 36.00 -14.89 -20.74
N LEU A 71 35.11 -14.79 -19.76
CA LEU A 71 34.97 -13.58 -18.91
C LEU A 71 36.25 -13.35 -18.09
N LEU A 72 36.81 -14.37 -17.47
CA LEU A 72 38.03 -14.27 -16.67
C LEU A 72 39.28 -13.90 -17.51
N ASN A 73 39.36 -14.41 -18.73
CA ASN A 73 40.49 -14.11 -19.63
C ASN A 73 40.43 -12.70 -20.25
N LYS A 74 39.25 -12.07 -20.30
CA LYS A 74 39.06 -10.72 -20.83
C LYS A 74 38.88 -9.71 -19.70
N LYS A 75 39.85 -9.62 -18.78
CA LYS A 75 39.78 -8.81 -17.54
C LYS A 75 39.24 -7.39 -17.76
N LEU A 76 39.66 -6.68 -18.82
CA LEU A 76 39.19 -5.33 -19.09
C LEU A 76 37.66 -5.26 -19.38
N ARG A 77 37.13 -6.21 -20.16
CA ARG A 77 35.68 -6.27 -20.46
C ARG A 77 34.87 -6.67 -19.26
N SER A 78 35.36 -7.62 -18.47
CA SER A 78 34.69 -8.06 -17.23
C SER A 78 34.65 -6.94 -16.20
N SER A 79 35.76 -6.19 -16.05
CA SER A 79 35.81 -5.03 -15.16
C SER A 79 34.87 -3.93 -15.64
N ALA A 80 34.77 -3.68 -16.93
CA ALA A 80 33.84 -2.70 -17.49
C ALA A 80 32.38 -3.11 -17.26
N LEU A 81 32.01 -4.38 -17.49
CA LEU A 81 30.66 -4.89 -17.22
C LEU A 81 30.32 -4.81 -15.72
N PHE A 82 31.26 -5.19 -14.86
CA PHE A 82 31.07 -5.07 -13.41
C PHE A 82 30.91 -3.60 -12.99
N GLY A 83 31.73 -2.70 -13.55
CA GLY A 83 31.62 -1.27 -13.31
C GLY A 83 30.25 -0.71 -13.73
N ILE A 84 29.75 -1.09 -14.91
CA ILE A 84 28.39 -0.70 -15.38
C ILE A 84 27.32 -1.21 -14.41
N PHE A 85 27.43 -2.46 -13.95
CA PHE A 85 26.47 -3.03 -12.99
C PHE A 85 26.50 -2.29 -11.64
N VAL A 86 27.70 -1.98 -11.10
CA VAL A 86 27.85 -1.24 -9.85
C VAL A 86 27.31 0.19 -9.99
N VAL A 87 27.63 0.88 -11.07
CA VAL A 87 27.11 2.23 -11.35
C VAL A 87 25.59 2.20 -11.50
N GLY A 88 25.05 1.24 -12.25
CA GLY A 88 23.61 1.05 -12.39
C GLY A 88 22.93 0.79 -11.03
N PHE A 89 23.51 -0.07 -10.19
CA PHE A 89 23.01 -0.34 -8.84
C PHE A 89 23.01 0.91 -7.95
N ILE A 90 24.12 1.68 -7.98
CA ILE A 90 24.23 2.94 -7.24
C ILE A 90 23.18 3.93 -7.74
N LEU A 91 23.02 4.09 -9.06
CA LEU A 91 22.01 4.98 -9.64
C LEU A 91 20.59 4.57 -9.22
N VAL A 92 20.26 3.28 -9.28
CA VAL A 92 18.96 2.79 -8.81
C VAL A 92 18.77 3.10 -7.31
N ARG A 93 19.79 2.86 -6.48
CA ARG A 93 19.70 3.12 -5.03
C ARG A 93 19.58 4.60 -4.67
N THR A 94 20.22 5.47 -5.45
CA THR A 94 20.25 6.92 -5.17
C THR A 94 19.10 7.67 -5.83
N CYS A 95 18.72 7.27 -7.04
CA CYS A 95 17.68 7.96 -7.81
C CYS A 95 16.29 7.35 -7.62
N TYR A 96 16.21 6.10 -7.13
CA TYR A 96 14.93 5.44 -6.89
C TYR A 96 14.32 5.93 -5.57
N PRO A 97 13.25 6.71 -5.59
CA PRO A 97 12.65 7.22 -4.37
C PRO A 97 12.15 6.05 -3.52
N ALA A 98 12.44 6.12 -2.24
CA ALA A 98 11.96 5.13 -1.27
C ALA A 98 10.46 5.39 -0.95
N TYR A 99 9.56 5.10 -1.91
CA TYR A 99 8.12 5.38 -1.73
C TYR A 99 7.45 4.52 -0.66
N TRP A 100 8.16 3.53 -0.11
CA TRP A 100 7.68 2.78 1.05
C TRP A 100 7.94 3.50 2.38
N HIS A 101 8.80 4.53 2.39
CA HIS A 101 8.98 5.42 3.54
C HIS A 101 8.06 6.64 3.40
N LEU A 102 6.76 6.39 3.49
CA LEU A 102 5.79 7.47 3.59
C LEU A 102 5.93 8.07 4.99
N LYS A 103 6.55 9.25 5.06
CA LYS A 103 6.58 10.00 6.31
C LYS A 103 5.23 10.67 6.52
N THR A 104 4.65 10.50 7.69
CA THR A 104 3.57 11.37 8.19
C THR A 104 4.02 12.82 8.06
N VAL A 105 3.23 13.64 7.41
CA VAL A 105 3.37 15.09 7.55
C VAL A 105 2.74 15.40 8.89
N PRO A 106 3.50 15.92 9.89
CA PRO A 106 2.90 16.37 11.14
C PRO A 106 1.75 17.32 10.80
N LEU A 107 0.61 17.20 11.50
CA LEU A 107 -0.42 18.24 11.42
C LEU A 107 0.28 19.55 11.75
N SER A 108 0.33 20.49 10.80
CA SER A 108 0.65 21.84 11.16
C SER A 108 -0.44 22.31 12.12
N ALA A 109 -0.07 23.02 13.18
CA ALA A 109 -1.01 23.53 14.17
C ALA A 109 -2.10 24.46 13.56
N ASP A 110 -1.94 24.82 12.29
CA ASP A 110 -2.76 25.81 11.59
C ASP A 110 -3.86 25.18 10.68
N ILE A 111 -3.92 23.84 10.56
CA ILE A 111 -4.99 23.22 9.76
C ILE A 111 -6.22 23.03 10.64
N PRO A 112 -7.37 23.66 10.30
CA PRO A 112 -8.60 23.45 11.03
C PRO A 112 -8.99 21.97 11.07
N VAL A 113 -9.46 21.52 12.22
CA VAL A 113 -10.00 20.17 12.43
C VAL A 113 -11.32 20.28 13.18
N GLY A 114 -12.19 19.32 12.92
CA GLY A 114 -13.49 19.30 13.58
C GLY A 114 -14.22 17.99 13.37
N VAL A 115 -15.51 18.01 13.66
CA VAL A 115 -16.42 16.87 13.53
C VAL A 115 -17.62 17.33 12.72
N THR A 116 -18.09 16.52 11.79
CA THR A 116 -19.33 16.79 11.05
C THR A 116 -20.55 16.67 11.98
N GLU A 117 -21.71 17.16 11.55
CA GLU A 117 -23.00 16.96 12.28
C GLU A 117 -23.28 15.47 12.55
N SER A 118 -22.86 14.59 11.64
CA SER A 118 -22.97 13.12 11.79
C SER A 118 -21.87 12.52 12.66
N GLY A 119 -20.97 13.32 13.22
CA GLY A 119 -19.92 12.89 14.15
C GLY A 119 -18.70 12.27 13.48
N TYR A 120 -18.39 12.61 12.21
CA TYR A 120 -17.17 12.15 11.51
C TYR A 120 -16.06 13.18 11.61
N PRO A 121 -14.84 12.78 11.93
CA PRO A 121 -13.70 13.69 12.00
C PRO A 121 -13.33 14.21 10.61
N TRP A 122 -13.06 15.50 10.54
CA TRP A 122 -12.59 16.17 9.34
C TRP A 122 -11.40 17.08 9.62
N MET A 123 -10.64 17.37 8.56
CA MET A 123 -9.59 18.39 8.54
C MET A 123 -9.66 19.23 7.28
N GLY A 124 -9.15 20.47 7.35
CA GLY A 124 -9.07 21.40 6.24
C GLY A 124 -10.10 22.50 6.31
N ALA A 125 -10.70 22.86 5.18
CA ALA A 125 -11.56 24.03 5.05
C ALA A 125 -12.87 23.93 5.86
N GLU A 126 -13.22 24.99 6.58
CA GLU A 126 -14.55 25.14 7.20
C GLU A 126 -15.65 25.35 6.16
N LYS A 127 -15.31 26.02 5.04
CA LYS A 127 -16.20 26.22 3.89
C LYS A 127 -15.49 25.69 2.64
N PRO A 128 -15.49 24.37 2.41
CA PRO A 128 -14.72 23.77 1.35
C PRO A 128 -15.30 24.02 -0.03
N GLU A 129 -14.44 24.19 -1.02
CA GLU A 129 -14.77 24.06 -2.44
C GLU A 129 -14.83 22.57 -2.85
N LEU A 130 -14.00 21.73 -2.21
CA LEU A 130 -13.97 20.31 -2.42
C LEU A 130 -14.04 19.56 -1.10
N THR A 131 -15.04 18.69 -0.96
CA THR A 131 -15.11 17.73 0.15
C THR A 131 -14.74 16.34 -0.35
N ILE A 132 -13.79 15.70 0.30
CA ILE A 132 -13.35 14.34 0.06
C ILE A 132 -13.68 13.52 1.29
N THR A 133 -14.56 12.52 1.17
CA THR A 133 -14.77 11.52 2.22
C THR A 133 -13.97 10.28 1.87
N GLU A 134 -13.00 9.92 2.72
CA GLU A 134 -12.21 8.69 2.56
C GLU A 134 -12.76 7.57 3.42
N PHE A 135 -12.88 6.36 2.84
CA PHE A 135 -13.15 5.11 3.55
C PHE A 135 -11.89 4.29 3.58
N THR A 136 -11.36 4.02 4.77
CA THR A 136 -10.01 3.47 4.92
C THR A 136 -9.96 2.25 5.84
N ASP A 137 -8.88 1.51 5.68
CA ASP A 137 -8.45 0.40 6.52
C ASP A 137 -7.00 0.63 6.96
N TYR A 138 -6.73 0.56 8.25
CA TYR A 138 -5.39 0.85 8.80
C TYR A 138 -4.31 -0.15 8.39
N GLN A 139 -4.66 -1.38 8.01
CA GLN A 139 -3.69 -2.37 7.52
C GLN A 139 -3.51 -2.33 5.99
N CYS A 140 -4.28 -1.52 5.30
CA CYS A 140 -4.17 -1.35 3.86
C CYS A 140 -3.05 -0.37 3.50
N PHE A 141 -2.00 -0.86 2.83
CA PHE A 141 -0.88 -0.03 2.38
C PHE A 141 -1.31 1.12 1.45
N GLN A 142 -2.26 0.87 0.54
CA GLN A 142 -2.77 1.91 -0.35
C GLN A 142 -3.56 2.97 0.41
N CYS A 143 -4.28 2.58 1.47
CA CYS A 143 -4.97 3.54 2.35
C CYS A 143 -3.96 4.46 3.02
N LYS A 144 -2.88 3.92 3.62
CA LYS A 144 -1.79 4.70 4.19
C LYS A 144 -1.22 5.70 3.19
N LYS A 145 -0.91 5.24 1.97
CA LYS A 145 -0.35 6.08 0.91
C LYS A 145 -1.29 7.21 0.49
N MET A 146 -2.57 6.89 0.25
CA MET A 146 -3.55 7.88 -0.18
C MET A 146 -3.91 8.86 0.92
N HIS A 147 -4.02 8.39 2.16
CA HIS A 147 -4.26 9.23 3.32
C HIS A 147 -3.16 10.30 3.48
N PHE A 148 -1.89 9.93 3.41
CA PHE A 148 -0.80 10.90 3.49
C PHE A 148 -0.74 11.84 2.30
N PHE A 149 -1.05 11.36 1.10
CA PHE A 149 -1.18 12.22 -0.08
C PHE A 149 -2.28 13.27 0.12
N LEU A 150 -3.48 12.87 0.57
CA LEU A 150 -4.60 13.77 0.80
C LEU A 150 -4.31 14.76 1.94
N ARG A 151 -3.64 14.32 3.01
CA ARG A 151 -3.20 15.22 4.07
C ARG A 151 -2.24 16.29 3.58
N GLN A 152 -1.27 15.92 2.73
CA GLN A 152 -0.38 16.90 2.11
C GLN A 152 -1.15 17.88 1.20
N LEU A 153 -2.16 17.37 0.49
CA LEU A 153 -3.00 18.20 -0.37
C LEU A 153 -3.82 19.21 0.46
N VAL A 154 -4.44 18.75 1.55
CA VAL A 154 -5.15 19.63 2.51
C VAL A 154 -4.20 20.64 3.14
N ALA A 155 -2.99 20.23 3.52
CA ALA A 155 -1.99 21.14 4.08
C ALA A 155 -1.55 22.27 3.11
N LYS A 156 -1.57 21.97 1.80
CA LYS A 156 -1.29 22.99 0.76
C LYS A 156 -2.48 23.90 0.45
N HIS A 157 -3.70 23.40 0.66
CA HIS A 157 -4.94 24.11 0.34
C HIS A 157 -5.95 24.01 1.50
N PRO A 158 -5.57 24.51 2.71
CA PRO A 158 -6.36 24.32 3.93
C PRO A 158 -7.67 25.07 3.94
N ASP A 159 -7.84 26.03 3.08
CA ASP A 159 -9.01 26.89 2.87
C ASP A 159 -9.97 26.39 1.76
N LYS A 160 -9.48 25.47 0.88
CA LYS A 160 -10.27 24.96 -0.26
C LYS A 160 -10.77 23.53 -0.05
N ILE A 161 -9.98 22.66 0.60
CA ILE A 161 -10.26 21.23 0.68
C ILE A 161 -10.63 20.83 2.10
N ARG A 162 -11.68 20.00 2.21
CA ARG A 162 -12.02 19.27 3.44
C ARG A 162 -11.87 17.78 3.22
N LEU A 163 -11.11 17.12 4.10
CA LEU A 163 -10.99 15.67 4.18
C LEU A 163 -11.80 15.15 5.36
N ILE A 164 -12.77 14.28 5.09
CA ILE A 164 -13.57 13.58 6.10
C ILE A 164 -13.11 12.13 6.15
N HIS A 165 -12.87 11.60 7.36
CA HIS A 165 -12.43 10.23 7.53
C HIS A 165 -13.58 9.32 7.96
N ARG A 166 -13.68 8.15 7.31
CA ARG A 166 -14.60 7.07 7.62
C ARG A 166 -13.87 5.74 7.66
N HIS A 167 -14.34 4.82 8.51
CA HIS A 167 -13.71 3.51 8.68
C HIS A 167 -14.40 2.44 7.83
N PHE A 168 -13.61 1.68 7.07
CA PHE A 168 -14.10 0.53 6.33
C PHE A 168 -13.08 -0.61 6.41
N PRO A 169 -12.90 -1.20 7.62
CA PRO A 169 -11.91 -2.27 7.80
C PRO A 169 -12.26 -3.49 6.95
N MET A 170 -11.25 -4.04 6.28
CA MET A 170 -11.35 -5.29 5.53
C MET A 170 -11.07 -6.50 6.45
N ASP A 171 -11.71 -6.48 7.61
CA ASP A 171 -11.59 -7.47 8.68
C ASP A 171 -12.87 -8.29 8.75
N ASN A 172 -12.75 -9.61 8.57
CA ASN A 172 -13.90 -10.53 8.55
C ASN A 172 -14.68 -10.58 9.87
N GLN A 173 -14.10 -10.13 10.99
CA GLN A 173 -14.79 -10.05 12.26
C GLN A 173 -15.79 -8.86 12.34
N PHE A 174 -15.64 -7.87 11.46
CA PHE A 174 -16.40 -6.63 11.50
C PHE A 174 -17.15 -6.35 10.19
N ASN A 175 -16.57 -6.70 9.05
CA ASN A 175 -17.11 -6.37 7.75
C ASN A 175 -17.72 -7.61 7.06
N PRO A 176 -19.04 -7.64 6.82
CA PRO A 176 -19.76 -8.82 6.32
C PRO A 176 -19.39 -9.22 4.88
N ILE A 177 -18.77 -8.32 4.08
CA ILE A 177 -18.32 -8.69 2.73
C ILE A 177 -16.99 -9.44 2.74
N VAL A 178 -16.24 -9.40 3.84
CA VAL A 178 -14.96 -10.09 3.98
C VAL A 178 -15.22 -11.48 4.53
N ARG A 179 -15.19 -12.49 3.66
CA ARG A 179 -15.54 -13.87 4.00
C ARG A 179 -14.40 -14.63 4.68
N GLU A 180 -13.17 -14.34 4.31
CA GLU A 180 -11.96 -15.00 4.83
C GLU A 180 -11.12 -14.01 5.63
N PRO A 181 -10.29 -14.49 6.59
CA PRO A 181 -9.36 -13.63 7.31
C PRO A 181 -8.43 -12.88 6.34
N PHE A 182 -8.53 -11.55 6.34
CA PHE A 182 -7.69 -10.70 5.50
C PHE A 182 -6.93 -9.68 6.37
N HIS A 183 -7.39 -8.47 6.56
CA HIS A 183 -6.75 -7.49 7.44
C HIS A 183 -7.17 -7.70 8.92
N VAL A 184 -6.79 -8.85 9.49
CA VAL A 184 -7.20 -9.22 10.85
C VAL A 184 -6.68 -8.23 11.87
N GLY A 185 -7.60 -7.63 12.65
CA GLY A 185 -7.29 -6.60 13.65
C GLY A 185 -7.48 -5.17 13.16
N SER A 186 -7.69 -4.92 11.87
CA SER A 186 -7.94 -3.56 11.37
C SER A 186 -9.25 -2.98 11.91
N GLY A 187 -10.25 -3.83 12.17
CA GLY A 187 -11.47 -3.42 12.87
C GLY A 187 -11.23 -2.94 14.30
N ARG A 188 -10.31 -3.58 15.03
CA ARG A 188 -9.91 -3.11 16.37
C ARG A 188 -9.18 -1.77 16.30
N MET A 189 -8.31 -1.58 15.31
CA MET A 189 -7.64 -0.29 15.09
C MET A 189 -8.67 0.82 14.82
N ALA A 190 -9.70 0.55 14.01
CA ALA A 190 -10.79 1.49 13.78
C ALA A 190 -11.55 1.85 15.07
N LEU A 191 -11.82 0.89 15.96
CA LEU A 191 -12.45 1.15 17.25
C LEU A 191 -11.59 2.09 18.13
N LEU A 192 -10.27 1.89 18.16
CA LEU A 192 -9.34 2.78 18.88
C LEU A 192 -9.39 4.20 18.34
N ALA A 193 -9.42 4.38 17.02
CA ALA A 193 -9.52 5.69 16.38
C ALA A 193 -10.85 6.39 16.68
N ILE A 194 -11.97 5.65 16.63
CA ILE A 194 -13.31 6.15 16.99
C ILE A 194 -13.34 6.58 18.46
N TYR A 195 -12.74 5.81 19.36
CA TYR A 195 -12.63 6.20 20.76
C TYR A 195 -11.76 7.46 20.93
N ALA A 196 -10.62 7.56 20.25
CA ALA A 196 -9.77 8.74 20.29
C ALA A 196 -10.49 10.01 19.80
N ALA A 197 -11.43 9.87 18.86
CA ALA A 197 -12.28 10.99 18.42
C ALA A 197 -13.14 11.56 19.55
N THR A 198 -13.59 10.74 20.51
CA THR A 198 -14.34 11.20 21.69
C THR A 198 -13.48 11.97 22.70
N ARG A 199 -12.17 12.02 22.48
CA ARG A 199 -11.16 12.66 23.32
C ARG A 199 -10.40 13.77 22.58
N ASP A 200 -10.91 14.23 21.42
CA ASP A 200 -10.27 15.22 20.55
C ASP A 200 -8.86 14.81 20.08
N LYS A 201 -8.59 13.49 20.02
CA LYS A 201 -7.30 12.92 19.66
C LYS A 201 -7.34 12.07 18.40
N PHE A 202 -8.38 12.23 17.59
CA PHE A 202 -8.58 11.40 16.41
C PHE A 202 -7.35 11.41 15.49
N TRP A 203 -6.92 12.59 15.04
CA TRP A 203 -5.86 12.67 14.04
C TRP A 203 -4.52 12.18 14.54
N LYS A 204 -4.23 12.37 15.83
CA LYS A 204 -3.02 11.83 16.45
C LYS A 204 -3.06 10.31 16.53
N MET A 205 -4.19 9.73 16.89
CA MET A 205 -4.42 8.29 16.89
C MET A 205 -4.36 7.72 15.47
N ASN A 206 -5.00 8.38 14.53
CA ASN A 206 -5.04 7.98 13.14
C ASN A 206 -3.63 7.90 12.52
N ASP A 207 -2.77 8.88 12.80
CA ASP A 207 -1.38 8.89 12.35
C ASP A 207 -0.59 7.74 12.97
N ALA A 208 -0.66 7.56 14.28
CA ALA A 208 0.00 6.48 14.99
C ALA A 208 -0.42 5.11 14.45
N LEU A 209 -1.73 4.90 14.21
CA LEU A 209 -2.24 3.65 13.67
C LEU A 209 -1.72 3.37 12.26
N PHE A 210 -1.65 4.37 11.39
CA PHE A 210 -1.06 4.19 10.06
C PHE A 210 0.46 3.99 10.11
N ASP A 211 1.16 4.60 11.07
CA ASP A 211 2.60 4.42 11.20
C ASP A 211 2.96 3.02 11.69
N HIS A 212 2.20 2.49 12.63
CA HIS A 212 2.35 1.12 13.13
C HIS A 212 1.71 0.05 12.22
N ALA A 213 0.97 0.47 11.17
CA ALA A 213 0.41 -0.46 10.19
C ALA A 213 1.52 -1.16 9.40
N GLY A 214 1.64 -2.46 9.54
CA GLY A 214 2.67 -3.26 8.87
C GLY A 214 3.82 -3.69 9.77
N ASP A 215 3.88 -3.25 11.01
CA ASP A 215 4.79 -3.81 12.00
C ASP A 215 4.42 -5.28 12.25
N LYS A 216 5.42 -6.17 12.13
CA LYS A 216 5.21 -7.62 12.30
C LYS A 216 4.87 -8.04 13.73
N GLY A 217 4.78 -7.10 14.67
CA GLY A 217 4.41 -7.30 16.07
C GLY A 217 2.95 -6.96 16.37
N ALA A 218 2.41 -7.51 17.45
CA ALA A 218 1.12 -7.08 17.94
C ALA A 218 1.19 -5.60 18.36
N LEU A 219 0.19 -4.80 17.94
CA LEU A 219 0.07 -3.39 18.32
C LEU A 219 0.01 -3.28 19.86
N SER A 220 1.01 -2.66 20.46
CA SER A 220 1.05 -2.44 21.90
C SER A 220 0.12 -1.29 22.31
N LEU A 221 -0.98 -1.60 22.97
CA LEU A 221 -1.91 -0.57 23.47
C LEU A 221 -1.23 0.40 24.44
N LYS A 222 -0.23 -0.08 25.19
CA LYS A 222 0.54 0.76 26.13
C LYS A 222 1.37 1.80 25.36
N ALA A 223 2.16 1.35 24.40
CA ALA A 223 2.98 2.26 23.58
C ALA A 223 2.10 3.26 22.79
N LEU A 224 1.02 2.78 22.18
CA LEU A 224 0.06 3.62 21.47
C LEU A 224 -0.61 4.65 22.41
N GLY A 225 -0.98 4.22 23.62
CA GLY A 225 -1.56 5.10 24.63
C GLY A 225 -0.60 6.20 25.10
N GLU A 226 0.66 5.87 25.32
CA GLU A 226 1.71 6.83 25.65
C GLU A 226 1.95 7.83 24.53
N GLU A 227 2.04 7.33 23.28
CA GLU A 227 2.23 8.16 22.09
C GLU A 227 1.08 9.15 21.87
N VAL A 228 -0.17 8.68 21.98
CA VAL A 228 -1.36 9.51 21.73
C VAL A 228 -1.77 10.32 22.97
N GLY A 229 -1.31 9.91 24.15
CA GLY A 229 -1.67 10.51 25.44
C GLY A 229 -3.06 10.08 25.92
N ILE A 230 -3.45 8.82 25.69
CA ILE A 230 -4.67 8.19 26.19
C ILE A 230 -4.27 7.01 27.08
N ASN A 231 -4.99 6.83 28.19
CA ASN A 231 -4.73 5.70 29.08
C ASN A 231 -4.97 4.37 28.32
N TYR A 232 -4.00 3.45 28.39
CA TYR A 232 -4.07 2.18 27.66
C TYR A 232 -5.20 1.26 28.14
N GLU A 233 -5.61 1.36 29.42
CA GLU A 233 -6.75 0.60 29.95
C GLU A 233 -8.07 1.08 29.33
N ASP A 234 -8.20 2.40 29.12
CA ASP A 234 -9.34 2.99 28.43
C ASP A 234 -9.38 2.54 26.96
N LEU A 235 -8.24 2.51 26.29
CA LEU A 235 -8.11 1.96 24.94
C LEU A 235 -8.56 0.49 24.91
N GLY A 236 -8.11 -0.31 25.88
CA GLY A 236 -8.50 -1.71 25.99
C GLY A 236 -10.01 -1.89 26.20
N ARG A 237 -10.63 -1.06 27.06
CA ARG A 237 -12.08 -1.07 27.31
C ARG A 237 -12.89 -0.64 26.08
N SER A 238 -12.41 0.36 25.33
CA SER A 238 -13.11 0.91 24.18
C SER A 238 -13.38 -0.10 23.07
N ILE A 239 -12.53 -1.12 22.93
CA ILE A 239 -12.69 -2.18 21.93
C ILE A 239 -14.01 -2.95 22.11
N ASN A 240 -14.50 -3.06 23.36
CA ASN A 240 -15.73 -3.76 23.69
C ASN A 240 -16.90 -2.80 23.99
N ASP A 241 -16.68 -1.49 23.86
CA ASP A 241 -17.73 -0.50 24.11
C ASP A 241 -18.83 -0.59 23.02
N PRO A 242 -20.10 -0.82 23.42
CA PRO A 242 -21.19 -0.97 22.46
C PRO A 242 -21.43 0.28 21.58
N ALA A 243 -21.23 1.49 22.11
CA ALA A 243 -21.43 2.74 21.35
C ALA A 243 -20.34 2.91 20.30
N ILE A 244 -19.08 2.63 20.66
CA ILE A 244 -17.94 2.67 19.72
C ILE A 244 -18.11 1.62 18.61
N ARG A 245 -18.53 0.40 18.97
CA ARG A 245 -18.81 -0.67 18.00
C ARG A 245 -20.00 -0.34 17.09
N ALA A 246 -21.05 0.28 17.62
CA ALA A 246 -22.18 0.72 16.82
C ALA A 246 -21.77 1.77 15.78
N LYS A 247 -20.88 2.70 16.14
CA LYS A 247 -20.36 3.72 15.21
C LYS A 247 -19.54 3.09 14.09
N LEU A 248 -18.66 2.12 14.39
CA LEU A 248 -17.93 1.38 13.38
C LEU A 248 -18.86 0.60 12.44
N LYS A 249 -19.86 -0.07 13.02
CA LYS A 249 -20.87 -0.77 12.23
C LYS A 249 -21.62 0.18 11.29
N HIS A 250 -21.96 1.38 11.74
CA HIS A 250 -22.61 2.39 10.92
C HIS A 250 -21.71 2.82 9.74
N ASP A 251 -20.41 3.06 9.99
CA ASP A 251 -19.45 3.39 8.93
C ASP A 251 -19.40 2.31 7.86
N ILE A 252 -19.28 1.04 8.26
CA ILE A 252 -19.25 -0.10 7.34
C ILE A 252 -20.53 -0.18 6.53
N TRP A 253 -21.71 -0.08 7.18
CA TRP A 253 -22.99 -0.19 6.48
C TRP A 253 -23.23 0.95 5.50
N ASP A 254 -22.80 2.17 5.82
CA ASP A 254 -22.90 3.29 4.89
C ASP A 254 -21.97 3.08 3.68
N GLY A 255 -20.75 2.58 3.91
CA GLY A 255 -19.87 2.20 2.80
C GLY A 255 -20.49 1.13 1.90
N LEU A 256 -21.15 0.11 2.50
CA LEU A 256 -21.86 -0.94 1.74
C LEU A 256 -23.04 -0.39 0.93
N LYS A 257 -23.82 0.55 1.48
CA LYS A 257 -24.91 1.23 0.75
C LYS A 257 -24.39 2.02 -0.46
N LEU A 258 -23.15 2.53 -0.36
CA LEU A 258 -22.46 3.20 -1.47
C LEU A 258 -21.78 2.21 -2.45
N ASN A 259 -22.01 0.91 -2.30
CA ASN A 259 -21.38 -0.15 -3.08
C ASN A 259 -19.84 -0.15 -2.97
N ILE A 260 -19.28 0.27 -1.85
CA ILE A 260 -17.86 0.16 -1.58
C ILE A 260 -17.52 -1.31 -1.30
N THR A 261 -16.63 -1.87 -2.11
CA THR A 261 -16.21 -3.29 -2.05
C THR A 261 -14.75 -3.47 -1.62
N GLY A 262 -14.04 -2.38 -1.39
CA GLY A 262 -12.62 -2.41 -1.00
C GLY A 262 -12.09 -1.04 -0.61
N THR A 263 -10.89 -1.00 -0.08
CA THR A 263 -10.24 0.22 0.38
C THR A 263 -8.87 0.45 -0.29
N PRO A 264 -8.45 1.72 -0.43
CA PRO A 264 -9.19 2.94 -0.10
C PRO A 264 -10.35 3.21 -1.07
N ALA A 265 -11.43 3.82 -0.56
CA ALA A 265 -12.49 4.34 -1.38
C ALA A 265 -12.75 5.82 -1.02
N PHE A 266 -13.17 6.59 -1.99
CA PHE A 266 -13.39 8.02 -1.83
C PHE A 266 -14.76 8.41 -2.36
N VAL A 267 -15.46 9.27 -1.63
CA VAL A 267 -16.69 9.92 -2.10
C VAL A 267 -16.36 11.38 -2.36
N VAL A 268 -16.55 11.79 -3.60
CA VAL A 268 -16.34 13.17 -4.04
C VAL A 268 -17.48 13.56 -4.98
N ASN A 269 -18.19 14.64 -4.69
CA ASN A 269 -19.34 15.10 -5.47
C ASN A 269 -20.35 13.97 -5.70
N ASP A 270 -20.71 13.23 -4.64
CA ASP A 270 -21.65 12.11 -4.62
C ASP A 270 -21.24 10.91 -5.51
N LYS A 271 -20.02 10.89 -6.01
CA LYS A 271 -19.46 9.76 -6.77
C LYS A 271 -18.43 9.00 -5.96
N VAL A 272 -18.48 7.67 -6.08
CA VAL A 272 -17.53 6.78 -5.42
C VAL A 272 -16.37 6.46 -6.37
N TYR A 273 -15.15 6.59 -5.86
CA TYR A 273 -13.91 6.25 -6.55
C TYR A 273 -13.15 5.22 -5.72
N LEU A 274 -12.82 4.08 -6.32
CA LEU A 274 -12.02 3.04 -5.67
C LEU A 274 -10.53 3.24 -5.97
N ALA A 275 -9.69 3.00 -5.00
CA ALA A 275 -8.24 3.05 -5.04
C ALA A 275 -7.62 4.45 -5.21
N GLN A 276 -8.19 5.32 -6.06
CA GLN A 276 -7.66 6.67 -6.31
C GLN A 276 -8.73 7.62 -6.83
N ILE A 277 -8.55 8.91 -6.54
CA ILE A 277 -9.38 9.99 -7.11
C ILE A 277 -8.76 10.39 -8.45
N PRO A 278 -9.54 10.54 -9.55
CA PRO A 278 -9.03 11.06 -10.82
C PRO A 278 -8.35 12.42 -10.65
N ALA A 279 -7.18 12.58 -11.28
CA ALA A 279 -6.37 13.78 -11.12
C ALA A 279 -7.09 15.05 -11.64
N GLU A 280 -8.00 14.89 -12.59
CA GLU A 280 -8.81 15.97 -13.15
C GLU A 280 -9.69 16.62 -12.08
N ILE A 281 -10.33 15.81 -11.23
CA ILE A 281 -11.22 16.30 -10.15
C ILE A 281 -10.43 17.15 -9.15
N LEU A 282 -9.23 16.68 -8.78
CA LEU A 282 -8.36 17.42 -7.87
C LEU A 282 -7.83 18.70 -8.50
N LYS A 283 -7.48 18.66 -9.80
CA LYS A 283 -7.01 19.85 -10.53
C LYS A 283 -8.11 20.88 -10.73
N ASP A 284 -9.34 20.46 -11.05
CA ASP A 284 -10.45 21.37 -11.29
C ASP A 284 -10.85 22.14 -10.02
N ALA A 285 -10.81 21.47 -8.86
CA ALA A 285 -11.06 22.11 -7.56
C ALA A 285 -9.91 23.03 -7.08
N LEU A 286 -8.73 22.94 -7.70
CA LEU A 286 -7.54 23.71 -7.33
C LEU A 286 -7.19 24.79 -8.37
N LYS A 287 -7.98 24.92 -9.44
CA LYS A 287 -7.86 26.07 -10.37
C LYS A 287 -8.31 27.33 -9.64
N ASP A 288 -7.45 28.33 -9.66
CA ASP A 288 -7.77 29.70 -9.24
C ASP A 288 -8.68 30.40 -10.25
#